data_71bb89d0fc7e763d6b994505d7826b92
#
_entry.id   71bb89d0fc7e763d6b994505d7826b92
#
_cell.length_a   1.000
_cell.length_b   1.000
_cell.length_c   1.000
_cell.angle_alpha   90.00
_cell.angle_beta   90.00
_cell.angle_gamma   90.00
#
_symmetry.space_group_name_H-M   'P 1'
#
loop_
_entity.id
_entity.type
_entity.pdbx_description
1 polymer ?
#
loop_
_entity_poly.entity_id
_entity_poly.type
_entity_poly.pdbx_seq_one_letter_code
_entity_poly.pdbx_strand_id
1 'polypeptide(L)'
;MFVKIGNATDVAEGNIRAFDVDGTKVSVANSSGHLYAFDDTCTHMGCSLAHGKLDGTTVTCPCHGSQFDVTSGNVLRGPAQRPVRSRAIQVEGGAILAET
;
A
#
# COMPACT_ATOMS: atom_id res chain seq x y z
N MET A 1 11.87 4.23 12.63
CA MET A 1 12.93 3.25 12.31
C MET A 1 12.56 2.53 11.02
N PHE A 2 13.50 2.44 10.09
CA PHE A 2 13.29 1.70 8.85
C PHE A 2 13.67 0.24 9.02
N VAL A 3 12.78 -0.66 8.63
CA VAL A 3 13.04 -2.11 8.66
C VAL A 3 12.84 -2.70 7.29
N LYS A 4 13.61 -3.72 6.93
CA LYS A 4 13.44 -4.43 5.66
C LYS A 4 12.16 -5.22 5.69
N ILE A 5 11.30 -5.02 4.68
CA ILE A 5 10.03 -5.73 4.57
C ILE A 5 9.96 -6.67 3.36
N GLY A 6 10.80 -6.47 2.37
CA GLY A 6 10.82 -7.29 1.16
C GLY A 6 11.84 -6.78 0.17
N ASN A 7 11.71 -7.24 -1.07
CA ASN A 7 12.58 -6.82 -2.16
C ASN A 7 11.78 -6.05 -3.20
N ALA A 8 12.43 -5.05 -3.84
CA ALA A 8 11.76 -4.24 -4.86
C ALA A 8 11.24 -5.11 -6.02
N THR A 9 11.95 -6.20 -6.34
CA THR A 9 11.53 -7.12 -7.39
C THR A 9 10.30 -7.94 -7.03
N ASP A 10 9.88 -7.93 -5.76
CA ASP A 10 8.65 -8.62 -5.35
C ASP A 10 7.39 -7.89 -5.80
N VAL A 11 7.50 -6.60 -6.15
CA VAL A 11 6.35 -5.78 -6.53
C VAL A 11 6.55 -5.29 -7.96
N ALA A 12 5.92 -5.98 -8.90
CA ALA A 12 6.00 -5.60 -10.31
C ALA A 12 5.23 -4.31 -10.58
N GLU A 13 5.61 -3.59 -11.62
CA GLU A 13 4.93 -2.37 -12.03
C GLU A 13 3.43 -2.62 -12.25
N GLY A 14 2.61 -1.76 -11.68
CA GLY A 14 1.15 -1.86 -11.75
C GLY A 14 0.54 -2.79 -10.71
N ASN A 15 1.35 -3.37 -9.83
CA ASN A 15 0.89 -4.33 -8.82
C ASN A 15 1.01 -3.78 -7.40
N ILE A 16 0.32 -4.44 -6.50
CA ILE A 16 0.37 -4.18 -5.06
C ILE A 16 0.69 -5.51 -4.37
N ARG A 17 1.53 -5.45 -3.35
CA ARG A 17 1.81 -6.62 -2.54
C ARG A 17 1.82 -6.25 -1.07
N ALA A 18 1.19 -7.09 -0.23
CA ALA A 18 1.19 -6.91 1.21
C ALA A 18 2.36 -7.66 1.83
N PHE A 19 2.98 -7.01 2.81
CA PHE A 19 4.06 -7.59 3.61
C PHE A 19 3.66 -7.52 5.08
N ASP A 20 4.07 -8.52 5.85
CA ASP A 20 3.82 -8.55 7.28
C ASP A 20 4.99 -7.88 8.00
N VAL A 21 4.69 -6.85 8.77
CA VAL A 21 5.70 -6.09 9.51
C VAL A 21 5.29 -6.08 10.98
N ASP A 22 5.89 -6.96 11.78
CA ASP A 22 5.60 -7.08 13.21
C ASP A 22 4.10 -7.21 13.51
N GLY A 23 3.41 -8.06 12.73
CA GLY A 23 1.97 -8.30 12.89
C GLY A 23 1.07 -7.30 12.20
N THR A 24 1.62 -6.27 11.58
CA THR A 24 0.86 -5.28 10.81
C THR A 24 1.07 -5.54 9.33
N LYS A 25 -0.02 -5.58 8.57
CA LYS A 25 0.06 -5.71 7.12
C LYS A 25 0.31 -4.35 6.49
N VAL A 26 1.37 -4.26 5.70
CA VAL A 26 1.74 -3.05 4.96
C VAL A 26 1.72 -3.39 3.48
N SER A 27 0.99 -2.62 2.70
CA SER A 27 0.96 -2.78 1.25
C SER A 27 2.00 -1.90 0.60
N VAL A 28 2.62 -2.41 -0.45
CA VAL A 28 3.52 -1.64 -1.32
C VAL A 28 2.94 -1.68 -2.72
N ALA A 29 2.68 -0.50 -3.27
CA ALA A 29 2.19 -0.35 -4.64
C ALA A 29 3.33 0.14 -5.53
N ASN A 30 3.44 -0.45 -6.72
CA ASN A 30 4.40 0.01 -7.72
C ASN A 30 3.63 0.73 -8.83
N SER A 31 3.68 2.05 -8.80
CA SER A 31 3.04 2.90 -9.80
C SER A 31 4.12 3.48 -10.71
N SER A 32 4.20 2.97 -11.92
CA SER A 32 5.15 3.44 -12.94
C SER A 32 6.62 3.42 -12.46
N GLY A 33 6.98 2.43 -11.67
CA GLY A 33 8.32 2.27 -11.12
C GLY A 33 8.55 2.95 -9.78
N HIS A 34 7.60 3.75 -9.30
CA HIS A 34 7.66 4.36 -7.97
C HIS A 34 6.94 3.49 -6.96
N LEU A 35 7.57 3.25 -5.81
CA LEU A 35 7.01 2.43 -4.74
C LEU A 35 6.41 3.32 -3.67
N TYR A 36 5.19 2.98 -3.25
CA TYR A 36 4.48 3.67 -2.18
C TYR A 36 4.01 2.64 -1.16
N ALA A 37 4.19 2.93 0.12
CA ALA A 37 3.78 2.03 1.19
C ALA A 37 2.66 2.66 2.01
N PHE A 38 1.69 1.84 2.39
CA PHE A 38 0.54 2.26 3.18
C PHE A 38 -0.01 1.04 3.91
N ASP A 39 -0.76 1.29 4.97
CA ASP A 39 -1.39 0.19 5.71
C ASP A 39 -2.37 -0.54 4.81
N ASP A 40 -2.30 -1.87 4.81
CA ASP A 40 -3.08 -2.72 3.92
C ASP A 40 -4.57 -2.75 4.27
N THR A 41 -4.91 -2.50 5.52
CA THR A 41 -6.28 -2.64 6.01
C THR A 41 -7.15 -1.47 5.58
N CYS A 42 -8.18 -1.75 4.78
CA CYS A 42 -9.16 -0.75 4.38
C CYS A 42 -9.86 -0.21 5.62
N THR A 43 -9.93 1.11 5.75
CA THR A 43 -10.51 1.76 6.94
C THR A 43 -12.03 1.60 7.04
N HIS A 44 -12.69 1.13 5.98
CA HIS A 44 -14.13 0.90 6.00
C HIS A 44 -14.48 -0.45 6.65
N MET A 45 -14.00 -1.56 6.07
CA MET A 45 -14.40 -2.91 6.51
C MET A 45 -13.23 -3.85 6.79
N GLY A 46 -12.00 -3.35 6.79
CA GLY A 46 -10.85 -4.17 7.10
C GLY A 46 -10.36 -5.10 6.01
N CYS A 47 -10.86 -4.97 4.78
CA CYS A 47 -10.41 -5.78 3.67
C CYS A 47 -8.98 -5.41 3.26
N SER A 48 -8.25 -6.38 2.70
CA SER A 48 -6.89 -6.16 2.23
C SER A 48 -6.90 -5.35 0.94
N LEU A 49 -6.25 -4.19 0.95
CA LEU A 49 -6.12 -3.35 -0.25
C LEU A 49 -5.20 -4.00 -1.28
N ALA A 50 -4.27 -4.85 -0.85
CA ALA A 50 -3.40 -5.57 -1.77
C ALA A 50 -4.16 -6.55 -2.66
N HIS A 51 -5.35 -6.98 -2.25
CA HIS A 51 -6.22 -7.81 -3.07
C HIS A 51 -7.10 -7.00 -4.02
N GLY A 52 -7.02 -5.68 -3.93
CA GLY A 52 -7.75 -4.77 -4.80
C GLY A 52 -7.04 -4.51 -6.11
N LYS A 53 -7.40 -3.43 -6.75
CA LYS A 53 -6.88 -3.06 -8.06
C LYS A 53 -6.16 -1.72 -7.98
N LEU A 54 -4.97 -1.66 -8.58
CA LEU A 54 -4.21 -0.43 -8.72
C LEU A 54 -4.41 0.12 -10.13
N ASP A 55 -4.82 1.39 -10.21
CA ASP A 55 -4.94 2.11 -11.48
C ASP A 55 -4.21 3.44 -11.30
N GLY A 56 -3.04 3.60 -11.95
CA GLY A 56 -2.18 4.74 -11.71
C GLY A 56 -1.77 4.79 -10.24
N THR A 57 -2.19 5.83 -9.53
CA THR A 57 -1.93 6.00 -8.09
C THR A 57 -3.16 5.77 -7.23
N THR A 58 -4.22 5.18 -7.81
CA THR A 58 -5.46 4.91 -7.09
C THR A 58 -5.60 3.41 -6.84
N VAL A 59 -5.78 3.03 -5.57
CA VAL A 59 -6.12 1.66 -5.20
C VAL A 59 -7.61 1.57 -4.88
N THR A 60 -8.26 0.54 -5.40
CA THR A 60 -9.68 0.27 -5.14
C THR A 60 -9.81 -0.94 -4.23
N CYS A 61 -10.49 -0.75 -3.09
CA CYS A 61 -10.77 -1.84 -2.16
C CYS A 61 -11.68 -2.87 -2.82
N PRO A 62 -11.36 -4.18 -2.73
CA PRO A 62 -12.14 -5.20 -3.40
C PRO A 62 -13.52 -5.43 -2.79
N CYS A 63 -13.75 -4.99 -1.55
CA CYS A 63 -15.01 -5.28 -0.85
C CYS A 63 -16.16 -4.36 -1.27
N HIS A 64 -15.99 -3.04 -1.12
CA HIS A 64 -17.08 -2.09 -1.37
C HIS A 64 -16.68 -0.92 -2.27
N GLY A 65 -15.52 -1.00 -2.91
CA GLY A 65 -15.11 -0.02 -3.90
C GLY A 65 -14.54 1.29 -3.37
N SER A 66 -14.20 1.36 -2.09
CA SER A 66 -13.49 2.54 -1.56
C SER A 66 -12.18 2.74 -2.31
N GLN A 67 -11.84 3.99 -2.59
CA GLN A 67 -10.61 4.31 -3.32
C GLN A 67 -9.72 5.21 -2.48
N PHE A 68 -8.43 4.92 -2.55
CA PHE A 68 -7.40 5.66 -1.82
C PHE A 68 -6.27 6.05 -2.76
N ASP A 69 -5.69 7.20 -2.49
CA ASP A 69 -4.47 7.65 -3.16
C ASP A 69 -3.27 6.97 -2.49
N VAL A 70 -2.55 6.11 -3.22
CA VAL A 70 -1.43 5.37 -2.64
C VAL A 70 -0.26 6.28 -2.25
N THR A 71 -0.18 7.49 -2.82
CA THR A 71 0.91 8.43 -2.51
C THR A 71 0.72 9.13 -1.16
N SER A 72 -0.51 9.24 -0.68
CA SER A 72 -0.83 9.97 0.55
C SER A 72 -1.65 9.17 1.55
N GLY A 73 -2.36 8.14 1.08
CA GLY A 73 -3.32 7.40 1.89
C GLY A 73 -4.69 8.04 1.94
N ASN A 74 -4.88 9.20 1.31
CA ASN A 74 -6.15 9.93 1.38
C ASN A 74 -7.27 9.17 0.68
N VAL A 75 -8.49 9.31 1.22
CA VAL A 75 -9.70 8.77 0.61
C VAL A 75 -10.03 9.57 -0.64
N LEU A 76 -10.22 8.88 -1.76
CA LEU A 76 -10.68 9.48 -3.01
C LEU A 76 -12.16 9.18 -3.26
N ARG A 77 -12.63 8.04 -2.75
CA ARG A 77 -14.02 7.60 -2.92
C ARG A 77 -14.45 6.76 -1.73
N GLY A 78 -15.67 7.03 -1.21
CA GLY A 78 -16.28 6.23 -0.16
C GLY A 78 -16.66 4.83 -0.62
N PRO A 79 -17.14 4.01 0.31
CA PRO A 79 -17.68 4.35 1.63
C PRO A 79 -16.66 4.61 2.74
N ALA A 80 -15.36 4.36 2.54
CA ALA A 80 -14.36 4.70 3.55
C ALA A 80 -14.38 6.20 3.83
N GLN A 81 -14.24 6.58 5.11
CA GLN A 81 -14.26 7.96 5.54
C GLN A 81 -12.94 8.43 6.13
N ARG A 82 -12.02 7.51 6.38
CA ARG A 82 -10.71 7.83 6.96
C ARG A 82 -9.60 7.40 6.03
N PRO A 83 -8.48 8.15 5.98
CA PRO A 83 -7.34 7.74 5.18
C PRO A 83 -6.70 6.47 5.76
N VAL A 84 -5.98 5.74 4.90
CA VAL A 84 -5.05 4.72 5.36
C VAL A 84 -3.73 5.41 5.71
N ARG A 85 -3.00 4.84 6.66
CA ARG A 85 -1.71 5.40 7.05
C ARG A 85 -0.70 5.19 5.94
N SER A 86 -0.14 6.29 5.42
CA SER A 86 0.99 6.25 4.49
C SER A 86 2.26 6.02 5.29
N ARG A 87 3.18 5.22 4.74
CA ARG A 87 4.47 4.93 5.37
C ARG A 87 5.60 5.34 4.45
N ALA A 88 6.61 5.99 5.02
CA ALA A 88 7.81 6.31 4.27
C ALA A 88 8.56 5.02 3.93
N ILE A 89 9.11 4.94 2.73
CA ILE A 89 9.92 3.79 2.33
C ILE A 89 11.21 4.25 1.66
N GLN A 90 12.20 3.37 1.69
CA GLN A 90 13.47 3.52 1.00
C GLN A 90 13.78 2.22 0.28
N VAL A 91 14.51 2.31 -0.82
CA VAL A 91 15.01 1.13 -1.53
C VAL A 91 16.54 1.20 -1.48
N GLU A 92 17.17 0.20 -0.88
CA GLU A 92 18.63 0.13 -0.76
C GLU A 92 19.09 -1.25 -1.19
N GLY A 93 19.96 -1.31 -2.21
CA GLY A 93 20.48 -2.59 -2.72
C GLY A 93 19.37 -3.54 -3.16
N GLY A 94 18.26 -3.03 -3.66
CA GLY A 94 17.11 -3.82 -4.05
C GLY A 94 16.17 -4.19 -2.90
N ALA A 95 16.50 -3.87 -1.65
CA ALA A 95 15.65 -4.15 -0.51
C ALA A 95 14.68 -2.99 -0.27
N ILE A 96 13.44 -3.30 0.08
CA ILE A 96 12.45 -2.31 0.50
C ILE A 96 12.53 -2.17 2.01
N LEU A 97 12.77 -0.93 2.47
CA LEU A 97 12.77 -0.57 3.88
C LEU A 97 11.56 0.32 4.14
N ALA A 98 10.78 0.01 5.17
CA ALA A 98 9.61 0.80 5.54
C ALA A 98 9.75 1.34 6.95
N GLU A 99 9.22 2.54 7.16
CA GLU A 99 9.15 3.17 8.47
C GLU A 99 8.12 2.46 9.34
N THR A 100 8.50 2.13 10.55
CA THR A 100 7.59 1.49 11.51
C THR A 100 7.28 2.39 12.69
#